data_512d91df46b3644aa1c3e928c35e9530
#
_entry.id   512d91df46b3644aa1c3e928c35e9530
#
_cell.length_a   1.000
_cell.length_b   1.000
_cell.length_c   1.000
_cell.angle_alpha   90.00
_cell.angle_beta   90.00
_cell.angle_gamma   90.00
#
_symmetry.space_group_name_H-M   'P 1'
#
loop_
_entity.id
_entity.type
_entity.pdbx_description
1 polymer ?
#
loop_
_entity_poly.entity_id
_entity_poly.type
_entity_poly.pdbx_seq_one_letter_code
_entity_poly.pdbx_strand_id
1 'polypeptide(L)'
;MLEGEGVIMAIFASQYLMLENRLEEMGTFDSLMDEDSNYFINIKLLKDCNIPEFSTSYCKINDFFAKIGTLLKLSKTSEDRTYKTAYKLFDFSEVNGINLGFSESKFGAGFGKELRKRIIADAYEIIHKGSEYPEIFQLVSLFEDNVGPDRLSDMIATIIYSDIVNYTIRINQELSITPENYNEVKFEDGLVINPYKDCPLLLLPIEILHELPIARDWDDIDRVARENDAIKKEINEVVCEQWKKIASSEKKEYLKEHIFMVPEKCARIIEAYNSSDLPVYDIYQNSKYNSIRIFEKIMLPSVNFANKDIQKKVSSMKASKDILEIFKHWIEYNGGNNILLETDTRSREKVCQRLVHLSAKSYIEVNKLDFSCEANEGRGPVDFKISNGDDKTVIEVKLSSNQQYLHGLQVQIEEYASAERTDNKIYVFVDIGNPGRLKTIQQEHADMLSRQENPAELFIIDAVEKQSASVYK
;
A
#
# COMPACT_ATOMS: atom_id res chain seq x y z
N MET A 1 27.32 20.99 9.19
CA MET A 1 27.90 19.66 8.95
C MET A 1 27.43 18.79 10.09
N LEU A 2 26.28 18.17 9.91
CA LEU A 2 25.77 17.10 10.77
C LEU A 2 25.73 15.86 9.86
N GLU A 3 26.87 15.22 9.71
CA GLU A 3 26.97 13.85 9.21
C GLU A 3 26.68 12.94 10.40
N GLY A 4 25.50 12.38 10.40
CA GLY A 4 24.98 11.46 11.39
C GLY A 4 23.55 11.14 11.01
N GLU A 5 23.36 10.62 9.79
CA GLU A 5 22.06 10.25 9.24
C GLU A 5 21.53 8.98 9.89
N GLY A 6 20.90 9.14 11.05
CA GLY A 6 19.80 8.23 11.38
C GLY A 6 18.61 8.66 10.53
N VAL A 7 18.32 7.92 9.47
CA VAL A 7 17.14 8.15 8.62
C VAL A 7 15.91 7.98 9.50
N ILE A 8 15.32 9.12 9.91
CA ILE A 8 13.99 9.14 10.53
C ILE A 8 13.03 8.81 9.40
N MET A 9 12.58 7.55 9.31
CA MET A 9 11.54 7.17 8.35
C MET A 9 10.24 7.87 8.76
N ALA A 10 9.87 8.93 8.04
CA ALA A 10 8.55 9.50 8.12
C ALA A 10 7.58 8.49 7.48
N ILE A 11 6.58 8.07 8.23
CA ILE A 11 5.60 7.10 7.73
C ILE A 11 4.59 7.82 6.84
N PHE A 12 4.09 8.97 7.27
CA PHE A 12 3.13 9.78 6.54
C PHE A 12 3.72 11.11 6.06
N ALA A 13 3.17 11.63 4.96
CA ALA A 13 3.53 12.93 4.45
C ALA A 13 3.32 14.05 5.48
N SER A 14 2.23 13.98 6.27
CA SER A 14 1.96 14.93 7.36
C SER A 14 3.03 14.92 8.43
N GLN A 15 3.62 13.77 8.75
CA GLN A 15 4.71 13.68 9.72
C GLN A 15 6.01 14.28 9.18
N TYR A 16 6.37 13.94 7.95
CA TYR A 16 7.56 14.49 7.29
C TYR A 16 7.50 16.02 7.22
N LEU A 17 6.30 16.56 6.94
CA LEU A 17 6.05 17.99 6.79
C LEU A 17 5.60 18.67 8.10
N MET A 18 5.57 17.96 9.23
CA MET A 18 5.14 18.49 10.55
C MET A 18 3.76 19.15 10.52
N LEU A 19 2.82 18.58 9.80
CA LEU A 19 1.50 19.17 9.51
C LEU A 19 0.39 18.73 10.48
N GLU A 20 0.67 17.78 11.38
CA GLU A 20 -0.35 17.15 12.23
C GLU A 20 -1.55 16.61 11.40
N ASN A 21 -2.77 17.13 11.61
CA ASN A 21 -3.99 16.71 10.91
C ASN A 21 -4.35 17.61 9.72
N ARG A 22 -3.53 18.61 9.41
CA ARG A 22 -3.91 19.66 8.45
C ARG A 22 -4.17 19.13 7.04
N LEU A 23 -3.50 18.05 6.60
CA LEU A 23 -3.82 17.42 5.32
C LEU A 23 -5.24 16.85 5.31
N GLU A 24 -5.65 16.13 6.36
CA GLU A 24 -7.01 15.59 6.48
C GLU A 24 -8.06 16.68 6.56
N GLU A 25 -7.80 17.76 7.33
CA GLU A 25 -8.70 18.91 7.43
C GLU A 25 -8.95 19.57 6.07
N MET A 26 -7.99 19.44 5.16
CA MET A 26 -8.10 19.89 3.76
C MET A 26 -8.75 18.85 2.84
N GLY A 27 -9.20 17.69 3.35
CA GLY A 27 -9.70 16.58 2.55
C GLY A 27 -8.62 15.92 1.67
N THR A 28 -7.36 16.10 2.02
CA THR A 28 -6.20 15.58 1.29
C THR A 28 -5.77 14.25 1.89
N PHE A 29 -5.51 13.28 1.02
CA PHE A 29 -5.01 11.98 1.42
C PHE A 29 -3.58 12.10 1.95
N ASP A 30 -3.37 11.61 3.16
CA ASP A 30 -2.07 11.57 3.80
C ASP A 30 -1.38 10.24 3.47
N SER A 31 -0.58 10.25 2.42
CA SER A 31 0.06 9.04 1.89
C SER A 31 1.28 8.61 2.70
N LEU A 32 1.61 7.34 2.62
CA LEU A 32 2.89 6.82 3.11
C LEU A 32 4.02 7.32 2.21
N MET A 33 5.15 7.74 2.80
CA MET A 33 6.28 8.32 2.07
C MET A 33 7.17 7.26 1.42
N ASP A 34 7.34 6.12 2.07
CA ASP A 34 8.29 5.05 1.72
C ASP A 34 7.64 3.89 0.97
N GLU A 35 6.30 3.77 1.02
CA GLU A 35 5.53 2.71 0.36
C GLU A 35 4.31 3.26 -0.37
N ASP A 36 3.70 2.39 -1.17
CA ASP A 36 2.42 2.66 -1.78
C ASP A 36 1.29 2.30 -0.80
N SER A 37 0.28 3.13 -0.78
CA SER A 37 -0.93 2.91 0.01
C SER A 37 -1.94 2.12 -0.81
N ASN A 38 -2.66 1.17 -0.20
CA ASN A 38 -3.59 0.28 -0.87
C ASN A 38 -4.88 1.00 -1.33
N TYR A 39 -4.72 2.07 -2.09
CA TYR A 39 -5.80 2.85 -2.68
C TYR A 39 -5.57 3.03 -4.17
N PHE A 40 -6.61 3.41 -4.88
CA PHE A 40 -6.56 3.75 -6.30
C PHE A 40 -7.47 4.93 -6.63
N ILE A 41 -7.16 5.65 -7.71
CA ILE A 41 -8.02 6.71 -8.24
C ILE A 41 -9.22 6.06 -8.93
N ASN A 42 -10.42 6.29 -8.40
CA ASN A 42 -11.63 5.77 -8.99
C ASN A 42 -12.23 6.78 -9.96
N ILE A 43 -12.30 6.41 -11.24
CA ILE A 43 -12.79 7.30 -12.30
C ILE A 43 -14.25 7.74 -12.09
N LYS A 44 -15.08 6.91 -11.47
CA LYS A 44 -16.48 7.25 -11.20
C LYS A 44 -16.61 8.34 -10.14
N LEU A 45 -15.74 8.32 -9.13
CA LEU A 45 -15.71 9.36 -8.11
C LEU A 45 -15.27 10.71 -8.69
N LEU A 46 -14.47 10.72 -9.76
CA LEU A 46 -14.10 11.94 -10.48
C LEU A 46 -15.30 12.60 -11.18
N LYS A 47 -16.35 11.85 -11.52
CA LYS A 47 -17.53 12.38 -12.21
C LYS A 47 -18.26 13.42 -11.37
N ASP A 48 -18.35 13.18 -10.06
CA ASP A 48 -19.08 14.01 -9.10
C ASP A 48 -18.15 14.83 -8.18
N CYS A 49 -16.84 14.84 -8.50
CA CYS A 49 -15.83 15.55 -7.73
C CYS A 49 -16.03 17.07 -7.83
N ASN A 50 -16.13 17.72 -6.66
CA ASN A 50 -16.36 19.17 -6.56
C ASN A 50 -15.07 19.99 -6.41
N ILE A 51 -13.93 19.35 -6.37
CA ILE A 51 -12.64 20.02 -6.25
C ILE A 51 -12.30 20.70 -7.58
N PRO A 52 -12.01 22.01 -7.58
CA PRO A 52 -11.86 22.79 -8.81
C PRO A 52 -10.91 22.20 -9.84
N GLU A 53 -9.76 21.71 -9.41
CA GLU A 53 -8.73 21.11 -10.28
C GLU A 53 -9.21 19.84 -10.98
N PHE A 54 -10.11 19.09 -10.36
CA PHE A 54 -10.63 17.83 -10.88
C PHE A 54 -11.99 17.94 -11.56
N SER A 55 -12.61 19.11 -11.58
CA SER A 55 -13.97 19.32 -12.14
C SER A 55 -14.12 18.94 -13.61
N THR A 56 -13.03 18.92 -14.38
CA THR A 56 -13.01 18.50 -15.79
C THR A 56 -12.30 17.18 -16.03
N SER A 57 -11.73 16.57 -14.99
CA SER A 57 -10.88 15.37 -15.12
C SER A 57 -11.61 14.18 -15.72
N TYR A 58 -12.85 13.94 -15.32
CA TYR A 58 -13.69 12.89 -15.90
C TYR A 58 -13.89 13.08 -17.42
N CYS A 59 -14.18 14.31 -17.86
CA CYS A 59 -14.32 14.63 -19.29
C CYS A 59 -13.00 14.41 -20.04
N LYS A 60 -11.86 14.87 -19.48
CA LYS A 60 -10.53 14.66 -20.08
C LYS A 60 -10.22 13.17 -20.31
N ILE A 61 -10.57 12.32 -19.35
CA ILE A 61 -10.36 10.87 -19.45
C ILE A 61 -11.22 10.28 -20.57
N ASN A 62 -12.51 10.64 -20.60
CA ASN A 62 -13.42 10.14 -21.64
C ASN A 62 -13.01 10.63 -23.03
N ASP A 63 -12.64 11.91 -23.18
CA ASP A 63 -12.17 12.45 -24.44
C ASP A 63 -10.88 11.78 -24.92
N PHE A 64 -9.98 11.46 -24.00
CA PHE A 64 -8.75 10.74 -24.31
C PHE A 64 -9.06 9.33 -24.87
N PHE A 65 -9.93 8.58 -24.21
CA PHE A 65 -10.31 7.25 -24.67
C PHE A 65 -11.18 7.29 -25.94
N ALA A 66 -12.08 8.26 -26.07
CA ALA A 66 -12.85 8.47 -27.28
C ALA A 66 -11.95 8.77 -28.49
N LYS A 67 -10.87 9.52 -28.30
CA LYS A 67 -9.86 9.77 -29.33
C LYS A 67 -9.16 8.47 -29.74
N ILE A 68 -8.77 7.63 -28.81
CA ILE A 68 -8.16 6.31 -29.11
C ILE A 68 -9.16 5.45 -29.86
N GLY A 69 -10.40 5.33 -29.35
CA GLY A 69 -11.47 4.58 -30.01
C GLY A 69 -11.72 5.03 -31.45
N THR A 70 -11.75 6.36 -31.70
CA THR A 70 -11.90 6.93 -33.04
C THR A 70 -10.75 6.53 -33.97
N LEU A 71 -9.50 6.59 -33.47
CA LEU A 71 -8.33 6.18 -34.26
C LEU A 71 -8.37 4.69 -34.61
N LEU A 72 -8.78 3.84 -33.68
CA LEU A 72 -8.93 2.41 -33.90
C LEU A 72 -10.08 2.12 -34.90
N LYS A 73 -11.20 2.81 -34.78
CA LYS A 73 -12.32 2.70 -35.72
C LYS A 73 -11.94 3.06 -37.16
N LEU A 74 -11.16 4.12 -37.33
CA LEU A 74 -10.67 4.58 -38.64
C LEU A 74 -9.58 3.67 -39.23
N SER A 75 -8.95 2.87 -38.39
CA SER A 75 -7.90 1.97 -38.79
C SER A 75 -8.48 0.79 -39.59
N LYS A 76 -7.82 0.44 -40.67
CA LYS A 76 -8.20 -0.71 -41.52
C LYS A 76 -7.38 -1.97 -41.21
N THR A 77 -6.19 -1.78 -40.68
CA THR A 77 -5.27 -2.85 -40.30
C THR A 77 -4.45 -2.45 -39.10
N SER A 78 -3.93 -3.42 -38.35
CA SER A 78 -3.02 -3.18 -37.23
C SER A 78 -1.66 -2.53 -37.63
N GLU A 79 -1.41 -2.41 -38.94
CA GLU A 79 -0.16 -1.86 -39.48
C GLU A 79 -0.28 -0.41 -39.97
N ASP A 80 -1.48 0.13 -40.05
CA ASP A 80 -1.68 1.45 -40.60
C ASP A 80 -1.30 2.58 -39.61
N ARG A 81 -1.30 3.83 -40.11
CA ARG A 81 -0.88 4.99 -39.34
C ARG A 81 -1.81 5.30 -38.16
N THR A 82 -3.11 5.11 -38.35
CA THR A 82 -4.12 5.40 -37.32
C THR A 82 -4.01 4.43 -36.15
N TYR A 83 -3.84 3.12 -36.44
CA TYR A 83 -3.58 2.11 -35.41
C TYR A 83 -2.28 2.42 -34.64
N LYS A 84 -1.19 2.67 -35.36
CA LYS A 84 0.10 3.01 -34.73
C LYS A 84 0.03 4.28 -33.89
N THR A 85 -0.82 5.25 -34.26
CA THR A 85 -1.05 6.45 -33.47
C THR A 85 -1.83 6.14 -32.20
N ALA A 86 -2.91 5.34 -32.27
CA ALA A 86 -3.65 4.86 -31.10
C ALA A 86 -2.73 4.10 -30.14
N TYR A 87 -1.93 3.17 -30.66
CA TYR A 87 -0.94 2.43 -29.89
C TYR A 87 0.07 3.34 -29.19
N LYS A 88 0.56 4.40 -29.84
CA LYS A 88 1.50 5.35 -29.23
C LYS A 88 0.84 6.20 -28.15
N LEU A 89 -0.41 6.61 -28.34
CA LEU A 89 -1.15 7.37 -27.34
C LEU A 89 -1.45 6.52 -26.08
N PHE A 90 -1.66 5.23 -26.24
CA PHE A 90 -1.88 4.30 -25.11
C PHE A 90 -0.56 3.92 -24.44
N ASP A 91 0.27 4.92 -24.11
CA ASP A 91 1.55 4.75 -23.45
C ASP A 91 1.50 5.40 -22.08
N PHE A 92 1.27 4.59 -21.07
CA PHE A 92 1.16 5.02 -19.68
C PHE A 92 2.38 4.52 -18.92
N SER A 93 3.21 5.44 -18.50
CA SER A 93 4.25 5.20 -17.50
C SER A 93 3.65 5.34 -16.11
N GLU A 94 4.21 4.63 -15.17
CA GLU A 94 3.88 4.82 -13.75
C GLU A 94 4.08 6.29 -13.35
N VAL A 95 3.08 6.83 -12.66
CA VAL A 95 3.16 8.18 -12.09
C VAL A 95 3.76 8.07 -10.69
N ASN A 96 5.09 8.25 -10.63
CA ASN A 96 5.79 8.27 -9.36
C ASN A 96 5.32 9.44 -8.48
N GLY A 97 5.20 9.19 -7.18
CA GLY A 97 4.94 10.24 -6.20
C GLY A 97 3.48 10.36 -5.74
N ILE A 98 2.52 9.67 -6.36
CA ILE A 98 1.15 9.57 -5.82
C ILE A 98 1.06 8.57 -4.67
N ASN A 99 2.03 7.68 -4.53
CA ASN A 99 2.14 6.68 -3.46
C ASN A 99 0.89 5.81 -3.29
N LEU A 100 0.30 5.40 -4.40
CA LEU A 100 -0.86 4.50 -4.45
C LEU A 100 -0.49 3.20 -5.17
N GLY A 101 -1.10 2.09 -4.77
CA GLY A 101 -0.92 0.79 -5.42
C GLY A 101 -0.49 -0.33 -4.47
N PHE A 102 0.08 -1.39 -5.04
CA PHE A 102 0.59 -2.55 -4.31
C PHE A 102 2.11 -2.71 -4.42
N SER A 103 2.82 -1.76 -5.01
CA SER A 103 4.25 -1.94 -5.29
C SER A 103 5.06 -1.97 -4.00
N GLU A 104 5.78 -3.08 -3.80
CA GLU A 104 6.82 -3.21 -2.78
C GLU A 104 8.21 -2.81 -3.36
N SER A 105 8.28 -2.48 -4.64
CA SER A 105 9.52 -2.12 -5.32
C SER A 105 9.55 -0.63 -5.68
N LYS A 106 10.75 -0.03 -5.68
CA LYS A 106 10.96 1.36 -6.10
C LYS A 106 10.55 1.66 -7.55
N PHE A 107 10.26 0.63 -8.33
CA PHE A 107 9.84 0.71 -9.73
C PHE A 107 8.68 -0.26 -9.95
N GLY A 108 7.47 0.24 -10.04
CA GLY A 108 6.31 -0.53 -10.46
C GLY A 108 6.41 -0.92 -11.95
N ALA A 109 5.71 -1.95 -12.33
CA ALA A 109 5.62 -2.37 -13.72
C ALA A 109 4.44 -1.66 -14.39
N GLY A 110 4.67 -0.48 -14.97
CA GLY A 110 3.69 0.21 -15.81
C GLY A 110 3.17 -0.67 -16.97
N PHE A 111 2.37 -0.11 -17.88
CA PHE A 111 1.87 -0.83 -19.06
C PHE A 111 3.03 -1.26 -19.98
N GLY A 112 3.59 -2.44 -19.75
CA GLY A 112 4.65 -3.00 -20.58
C GLY A 112 4.21 -3.15 -22.05
N LYS A 113 5.16 -3.13 -22.97
CA LYS A 113 4.89 -3.15 -24.42
C LYS A 113 3.94 -4.27 -24.87
N GLU A 114 4.08 -5.46 -24.28
CA GLU A 114 3.24 -6.62 -24.64
C GLU A 114 1.81 -6.46 -24.14
N LEU A 115 1.61 -5.97 -22.91
CA LEU A 115 0.28 -5.71 -22.37
C LEU A 115 -0.43 -4.63 -23.18
N ARG A 116 0.24 -3.51 -23.45
CA ARG A 116 -0.28 -2.45 -24.31
C ARG A 116 -0.68 -2.95 -25.69
N LYS A 117 0.13 -3.83 -26.28
CA LYS A 117 -0.17 -4.43 -27.58
C LYS A 117 -1.46 -5.27 -27.54
N ARG A 118 -1.64 -6.07 -26.50
CA ARG A 118 -2.85 -6.88 -26.33
C ARG A 118 -4.09 -6.01 -26.12
N ILE A 119 -4.04 -5.05 -25.20
CA ILE A 119 -5.19 -4.16 -24.92
C ILE A 119 -5.63 -3.42 -26.19
N ILE A 120 -4.69 -2.86 -26.95
CA ILE A 120 -5.02 -2.14 -28.18
C ILE A 120 -5.54 -3.08 -29.26
N ALA A 121 -5.05 -4.31 -29.36
CA ALA A 121 -5.57 -5.30 -30.28
C ALA A 121 -7.00 -5.72 -29.92
N ASP A 122 -7.27 -5.97 -28.65
CA ASP A 122 -8.60 -6.32 -28.17
C ASP A 122 -9.59 -5.16 -28.36
N ALA A 123 -9.20 -3.93 -28.00
CA ALA A 123 -10.02 -2.76 -28.23
C ALA A 123 -10.31 -2.55 -29.74
N TYR A 124 -9.33 -2.80 -30.61
CA TYR A 124 -9.51 -2.75 -32.07
C TYR A 124 -10.57 -3.75 -32.52
N GLU A 125 -10.50 -5.01 -32.09
CA GLU A 125 -11.47 -6.03 -32.43
C GLU A 125 -12.88 -5.73 -31.91
N ILE A 126 -12.98 -5.30 -30.63
CA ILE A 126 -14.25 -4.93 -29.99
C ILE A 126 -14.91 -3.76 -30.74
N ILE A 127 -14.14 -2.72 -31.07
CA ILE A 127 -14.65 -1.55 -31.81
C ILE A 127 -15.10 -1.93 -33.22
N HIS A 128 -14.37 -2.78 -33.94
CA HIS A 128 -14.73 -3.23 -35.27
C HIS A 128 -15.93 -4.19 -35.28
N LYS A 129 -16.27 -4.79 -34.16
CA LYS A 129 -17.52 -5.53 -33.98
C LYS A 129 -18.73 -4.59 -33.71
N GLY A 130 -18.51 -3.30 -33.52
CA GLY A 130 -19.54 -2.28 -33.33
C GLY A 130 -19.71 -1.74 -31.90
N SER A 131 -18.85 -2.14 -30.99
CA SER A 131 -18.86 -1.66 -29.60
C SER A 131 -17.94 -0.43 -29.45
N GLU A 132 -18.48 0.77 -29.74
CA GLU A 132 -17.70 2.02 -29.87
C GLU A 132 -17.76 2.89 -28.60
N TYR A 133 -17.62 2.28 -27.42
CA TYR A 133 -17.72 2.97 -26.14
C TYR A 133 -16.33 3.26 -25.56
N PRO A 134 -16.01 4.53 -25.19
CA PRO A 134 -14.73 4.85 -24.55
C PRO A 134 -14.56 4.13 -23.20
N GLU A 135 -15.64 3.79 -22.53
CA GLU A 135 -15.66 3.07 -21.24
C GLU A 135 -15.07 1.66 -21.32
N ILE A 136 -14.94 1.06 -22.51
CA ILE A 136 -14.26 -0.24 -22.67
C ILE A 136 -12.83 -0.18 -22.11
N PHE A 137 -12.14 0.96 -22.21
CA PHE A 137 -10.81 1.11 -21.64
C PHE A 137 -10.82 1.19 -20.10
N GLN A 138 -11.93 1.59 -19.52
CA GLN A 138 -12.14 1.59 -18.07
C GLN A 138 -12.47 0.18 -17.54
N LEU A 139 -13.04 -0.65 -18.39
CA LEU A 139 -13.46 -2.02 -18.10
C LEU A 139 -12.46 -3.08 -18.61
N VAL A 140 -11.26 -2.65 -19.03
CA VAL A 140 -10.24 -3.53 -19.61
C VAL A 140 -9.86 -4.70 -18.70
N SER A 141 -9.93 -4.52 -17.39
CA SER A 141 -9.67 -5.59 -16.41
C SER A 141 -10.66 -6.76 -16.48
N LEU A 142 -11.83 -6.55 -17.09
CA LEU A 142 -12.82 -7.62 -17.28
C LEU A 142 -12.48 -8.59 -18.42
N PHE A 143 -11.63 -8.19 -19.35
CA PHE A 143 -11.30 -9.01 -20.53
C PHE A 143 -9.80 -9.14 -20.81
N GLU A 144 -8.93 -8.45 -20.07
CA GLU A 144 -7.48 -8.57 -20.23
C GLU A 144 -6.82 -8.92 -18.90
N ASP A 145 -5.87 -9.85 -18.93
CA ASP A 145 -5.12 -10.27 -17.76
C ASP A 145 -4.05 -9.26 -17.38
N ASN A 146 -3.71 -9.25 -16.09
CA ASN A 146 -2.70 -8.36 -15.52
C ASN A 146 -3.04 -6.86 -15.61
N VAL A 147 -4.31 -6.51 -15.64
CA VAL A 147 -4.79 -5.13 -15.51
C VAL A 147 -5.62 -5.05 -14.24
N GLY A 148 -4.98 -4.70 -13.14
CA GLY A 148 -5.63 -4.44 -11.86
C GLY A 148 -6.03 -2.96 -11.70
N PRO A 149 -6.71 -2.62 -10.60
CA PRO A 149 -7.09 -1.24 -10.29
C PRO A 149 -5.88 -0.31 -10.14
N ASP A 150 -4.74 -0.82 -9.68
CA ASP A 150 -3.46 -0.13 -9.62
C ASP A 150 -3.04 0.42 -10.98
N ARG A 151 -3.03 -0.43 -12.01
CA ARG A 151 -2.69 -0.02 -13.38
C ARG A 151 -3.72 0.90 -14.00
N LEU A 152 -5.01 0.69 -13.72
CA LEU A 152 -6.04 1.64 -14.13
C LEU A 152 -5.84 2.99 -13.46
N SER A 153 -5.47 3.01 -12.19
CA SER A 153 -5.12 4.23 -11.45
C SER A 153 -3.94 4.97 -12.08
N ASP A 154 -2.87 4.28 -12.43
CA ASP A 154 -1.70 4.86 -13.11
C ASP A 154 -2.08 5.48 -14.47
N MET A 155 -2.91 4.78 -15.23
CA MET A 155 -3.42 5.27 -16.50
C MET A 155 -4.24 6.55 -16.31
N ILE A 156 -5.15 6.56 -15.34
CA ILE A 156 -5.95 7.74 -14.99
C ILE A 156 -5.05 8.87 -14.52
N ALA A 157 -4.13 8.60 -13.59
CA ALA A 157 -3.19 9.59 -13.06
C ALA A 157 -2.34 10.23 -14.15
N THR A 158 -1.90 9.45 -15.15
CA THR A 158 -1.16 9.97 -16.31
C THR A 158 -2.01 10.96 -17.12
N ILE A 159 -3.29 10.66 -17.36
CA ILE A 159 -4.18 11.52 -18.13
C ILE A 159 -4.47 12.83 -17.39
N ILE A 160 -4.67 12.79 -16.08
CA ILE A 160 -5.00 13.93 -15.24
C ILE A 160 -3.80 14.49 -14.46
N TYR A 161 -2.58 14.18 -14.88
CA TYR A 161 -1.36 14.56 -14.17
C TYR A 161 -1.29 16.06 -13.84
N SER A 162 -1.67 16.90 -14.80
CA SER A 162 -1.71 18.36 -14.61
C SER A 162 -2.67 18.78 -13.50
N ASP A 163 -3.77 18.07 -13.34
CA ASP A 163 -4.78 18.38 -12.32
C ASP A 163 -4.26 18.00 -10.93
N ILE A 164 -3.58 16.85 -10.84
CA ILE A 164 -2.90 16.40 -9.62
C ILE A 164 -1.81 17.39 -9.19
N VAL A 165 -0.97 17.84 -10.13
CA VAL A 165 0.08 18.83 -9.85
C VAL A 165 -0.52 20.14 -9.37
N ASN A 166 -1.55 20.66 -10.05
CA ASN A 166 -2.21 21.92 -9.67
C ASN A 166 -2.83 21.82 -8.27
N TYR A 167 -3.49 20.71 -7.98
CA TYR A 167 -4.02 20.42 -6.64
C TYR A 167 -2.93 20.42 -5.59
N THR A 168 -1.82 19.70 -5.85
CA THR A 168 -0.68 19.64 -4.93
C THR A 168 -0.11 21.02 -4.65
N ILE A 169 0.08 21.83 -5.70
CA ILE A 169 0.60 23.20 -5.55
C ILE A 169 -0.34 24.06 -4.71
N ARG A 170 -1.66 23.98 -4.93
CA ARG A 170 -2.63 24.73 -4.13
C ARG A 170 -2.59 24.31 -2.66
N ILE A 171 -2.60 22.99 -2.37
CA ILE A 171 -2.50 22.49 -0.99
C ILE A 171 -1.18 22.94 -0.34
N ASN A 172 -0.05 22.87 -1.04
CA ASN A 172 1.23 23.36 -0.55
C ASN A 172 1.16 24.85 -0.18
N GLN A 173 0.53 25.67 -1.03
CA GLN A 173 0.35 27.11 -0.75
C GLN A 173 -0.54 27.37 0.46
N GLU A 174 -1.71 26.71 0.56
CA GLU A 174 -2.64 26.87 1.66
C GLU A 174 -2.06 26.42 3.01
N LEU A 175 -1.20 25.39 2.98
CA LEU A 175 -0.49 24.89 4.17
C LEU A 175 0.84 25.60 4.42
N SER A 176 1.21 26.59 3.59
CA SER A 176 2.48 27.32 3.67
C SER A 176 3.72 26.40 3.58
N ILE A 177 3.60 25.34 2.79
CA ILE A 177 4.72 24.42 2.48
C ILE A 177 5.54 25.05 1.35
N THR A 178 6.52 25.85 1.73
CA THR A 178 7.38 26.58 0.79
C THR A 178 8.86 26.42 1.16
N PRO A 179 9.79 26.62 0.22
CA PRO A 179 11.23 26.53 0.53
C PRO A 179 11.69 27.44 1.65
N GLU A 180 11.00 28.58 1.86
CA GLU A 180 11.32 29.53 2.92
C GLU A 180 10.94 29.00 4.30
N ASN A 181 9.84 28.25 4.41
CA ASN A 181 9.35 27.71 5.65
C ASN A 181 9.93 26.32 5.97
N TYR A 182 10.41 25.59 4.97
CA TYR A 182 10.92 24.23 5.05
C TYR A 182 12.33 24.10 4.46
N ASN A 183 13.32 24.75 5.11
CA ASN A 183 14.69 24.86 4.60
C ASN A 183 15.42 23.51 4.41
N GLU A 184 14.99 22.46 5.13
CA GLU A 184 15.59 21.11 5.07
C GLU A 184 14.89 20.20 4.05
N VAL A 185 13.80 20.67 3.44
CA VAL A 185 13.01 19.93 2.46
C VAL A 185 13.43 20.34 1.06
N LYS A 186 13.73 19.36 0.21
CA LYS A 186 14.05 19.61 -1.20
C LYS A 186 12.77 19.92 -1.98
N PHE A 187 12.83 20.94 -2.84
CA PHE A 187 11.75 21.33 -3.75
C PHE A 187 12.24 21.34 -5.19
N GLU A 188 11.36 20.92 -6.11
CA GLU A 188 11.53 21.09 -7.56
C GLU A 188 10.18 21.56 -8.15
N ASP A 189 10.19 22.59 -8.97
CA ASP A 189 9.01 23.18 -9.63
C ASP A 189 7.82 23.45 -8.67
N GLY A 190 8.10 23.83 -7.42
CA GLY A 190 7.08 24.11 -6.39
C GLY A 190 6.52 22.87 -5.69
N LEU A 191 7.04 21.70 -6.01
CA LEU A 191 6.68 20.43 -5.38
C LEU A 191 7.75 19.98 -4.40
N VAL A 192 7.31 19.39 -3.30
CA VAL A 192 8.18 18.70 -2.33
C VAL A 192 8.74 17.44 -3.00
N ILE A 193 10.03 17.20 -2.84
CA ILE A 193 10.65 15.95 -3.28
C ILE A 193 10.63 14.94 -2.12
N ASN A 194 10.00 13.81 -2.35
CA ASN A 194 9.98 12.69 -1.42
C ASN A 194 11.39 12.10 -1.28
N PRO A 195 12.03 12.19 -0.11
CA PRO A 195 13.41 11.76 0.08
C PRO A 195 13.61 10.25 -0.01
N TYR A 196 12.54 9.46 0.14
CA TYR A 196 12.59 7.99 0.09
C TYR A 196 12.57 7.44 -1.34
N LYS A 197 11.86 8.16 -2.23
CA LYS A 197 11.63 7.72 -3.62
C LYS A 197 12.35 8.61 -4.65
N ASP A 198 12.94 9.74 -4.22
CA ASP A 198 13.58 10.75 -5.06
C ASP A 198 12.68 11.21 -6.23
N CYS A 199 11.41 11.47 -5.93
CA CYS A 199 10.40 11.93 -6.88
C CYS A 199 9.50 12.98 -6.24
N PRO A 200 8.75 13.79 -7.01
CA PRO A 200 7.77 14.72 -6.45
C PRO A 200 6.75 14.03 -5.56
N LEU A 201 6.46 14.58 -4.40
CA LEU A 201 5.32 14.17 -3.57
C LEU A 201 4.06 14.80 -4.16
N LEU A 202 3.19 13.96 -4.71
CA LEU A 202 1.93 14.37 -5.30
C LEU A 202 0.78 14.06 -4.34
N LEU A 203 -0.01 15.09 -4.07
CA LEU A 203 -1.14 14.99 -3.16
C LEU A 203 -2.43 14.73 -3.94
N LEU A 204 -3.33 13.96 -3.35
CA LEU A 204 -4.61 13.61 -3.92
C LEU A 204 -5.75 13.91 -2.95
N PRO A 205 -6.92 14.33 -3.42
CA PRO A 205 -8.08 14.44 -2.54
C PRO A 205 -8.63 13.05 -2.19
N ILE A 206 -9.07 12.91 -0.94
CA ILE A 206 -9.66 11.65 -0.44
C ILE A 206 -10.90 11.26 -1.26
N GLU A 207 -11.71 12.22 -1.69
CA GLU A 207 -13.00 11.97 -2.35
C GLU A 207 -12.91 11.23 -3.70
N ILE A 208 -11.72 11.20 -4.34
CA ILE A 208 -11.53 10.45 -5.61
C ILE A 208 -10.88 9.08 -5.41
N LEU A 209 -10.57 8.71 -4.18
CA LEU A 209 -9.88 7.47 -3.85
C LEU A 209 -10.85 6.38 -3.41
N HIS A 210 -10.49 5.15 -3.72
CA HIS A 210 -11.15 3.96 -3.21
C HIS A 210 -10.11 2.92 -2.80
N GLU A 211 -10.45 2.07 -1.83
CA GLU A 211 -9.55 1.02 -1.39
C GLU A 211 -9.30 0.00 -2.50
N LEU A 212 -8.04 -0.38 -2.70
CA LEU A 212 -7.69 -1.49 -3.55
C LEU A 212 -8.24 -2.78 -2.94
N PRO A 213 -9.06 -3.52 -3.67
CA PRO A 213 -9.57 -4.80 -3.18
C PRO A 213 -8.40 -5.75 -2.96
N ILE A 214 -8.36 -6.33 -1.78
CA ILE A 214 -7.43 -7.40 -1.43
C ILE A 214 -7.93 -8.67 -2.13
N ALA A 215 -7.61 -8.83 -3.40
CA ALA A 215 -8.05 -9.98 -4.14
C ALA A 215 -6.90 -10.71 -4.80
N ARG A 216 -6.85 -11.98 -4.52
CA ARG A 216 -5.97 -12.96 -5.14
C ARG A 216 -6.70 -13.60 -6.32
N ASP A 217 -6.06 -13.52 -7.45
CA ASP A 217 -6.07 -14.44 -8.57
C ASP A 217 -7.26 -14.56 -9.53
N TRP A 218 -8.45 -14.12 -9.33
CA TRP A 218 -9.55 -14.16 -10.33
C TRP A 218 -10.73 -13.25 -9.97
N ASP A 219 -10.49 -12.47 -8.98
CA ASP A 219 -11.49 -11.64 -8.34
C ASP A 219 -11.73 -10.27 -9.01
N ASP A 220 -11.00 -9.90 -10.06
CA ASP A 220 -11.28 -8.65 -10.76
C ASP A 220 -12.71 -8.60 -11.31
N ILE A 221 -13.20 -9.74 -11.83
CA ILE A 221 -14.56 -9.86 -12.33
C ILE A 221 -15.55 -9.84 -11.17
N ASP A 222 -15.30 -10.62 -10.11
CA ASP A 222 -16.13 -10.65 -8.93
C ASP A 222 -16.08 -9.32 -8.16
N ARG A 223 -14.98 -8.59 -8.24
CA ARG A 223 -14.83 -7.26 -7.66
C ARG A 223 -15.66 -6.22 -8.40
N VAL A 224 -15.45 -6.10 -9.72
CA VAL A 224 -16.24 -5.18 -10.54
C VAL A 224 -17.73 -5.52 -10.43
N ALA A 225 -18.05 -6.81 -10.29
CA ALA A 225 -19.40 -7.28 -10.06
C ALA A 225 -19.90 -7.00 -8.62
N ARG A 226 -19.04 -6.94 -7.62
CA ARG A 226 -19.42 -6.56 -6.23
C ARG A 226 -19.56 -5.06 -6.07
N GLU A 227 -18.69 -4.28 -6.69
CA GLU A 227 -18.75 -2.82 -6.70
C GLU A 227 -19.93 -2.29 -7.54
N ASN A 228 -20.51 -3.16 -8.37
CA ASN A 228 -21.58 -2.79 -9.27
C ASN A 228 -22.61 -3.92 -9.43
N ASP A 229 -23.65 -3.88 -8.61
CA ASP A 229 -24.73 -4.88 -8.64
C ASP A 229 -25.43 -4.95 -10.01
N ALA A 230 -25.47 -3.84 -10.76
CA ALA A 230 -26.03 -3.82 -12.11
C ALA A 230 -25.15 -4.61 -13.10
N ILE A 231 -23.83 -4.42 -13.07
CA ILE A 231 -22.91 -5.24 -13.88
C ILE A 231 -22.99 -6.72 -13.47
N LYS A 232 -23.04 -7.01 -12.18
CA LYS A 232 -23.19 -8.36 -11.66
C LYS A 232 -24.46 -9.03 -12.19
N LYS A 233 -25.57 -8.29 -12.18
CA LYS A 233 -26.85 -8.77 -12.70
C LYS A 233 -26.75 -9.05 -14.21
N GLU A 234 -26.19 -8.11 -14.99
CA GLU A 234 -26.01 -8.27 -16.43
C GLU A 234 -25.07 -9.44 -16.77
N ILE A 235 -23.95 -9.59 -16.10
CA ILE A 235 -23.04 -10.74 -16.28
C ILE A 235 -23.80 -12.04 -15.96
N ASN A 236 -24.52 -12.09 -14.85
CA ASN A 236 -25.28 -13.28 -14.45
C ASN A 236 -26.41 -13.61 -15.42
N GLU A 237 -27.12 -12.62 -15.97
CA GLU A 237 -28.18 -12.81 -16.97
C GLU A 237 -27.63 -13.29 -18.32
N VAL A 238 -26.48 -12.78 -18.74
CA VAL A 238 -25.86 -13.11 -20.04
C VAL A 238 -25.12 -14.44 -20.00
N VAL A 239 -24.51 -14.80 -18.88
CA VAL A 239 -23.55 -15.90 -18.76
C VAL A 239 -24.19 -17.15 -18.14
N CYS A 240 -25.30 -17.01 -17.37
CA CYS A 240 -26.09 -18.12 -16.84
C CYS A 240 -25.29 -19.30 -16.22
N GLU A 241 -25.79 -20.51 -16.37
CA GLU A 241 -25.18 -21.73 -15.81
C GLU A 241 -23.80 -22.09 -16.37
N GLN A 242 -23.44 -21.57 -17.53
CA GLN A 242 -22.13 -21.85 -18.16
C GLN A 242 -20.97 -21.24 -17.37
N TRP A 243 -21.18 -20.07 -16.74
CA TRP A 243 -20.15 -19.39 -15.93
C TRP A 243 -19.53 -20.25 -14.83
N LYS A 244 -20.36 -21.07 -14.19
CA LYS A 244 -19.90 -21.96 -13.12
C LYS A 244 -19.03 -23.12 -13.63
N LYS A 245 -19.06 -23.38 -14.93
CA LYS A 245 -18.32 -24.48 -15.57
C LYS A 245 -17.03 -24.03 -16.26
N ILE A 246 -16.84 -22.72 -16.41
CA ILE A 246 -15.67 -22.13 -17.08
C ILE A 246 -14.51 -22.08 -16.08
N ALA A 247 -13.33 -22.54 -16.48
CA ALA A 247 -12.12 -22.42 -15.69
C ALA A 247 -11.79 -20.93 -15.43
N SER A 248 -11.25 -20.59 -14.26
CA SER A 248 -10.96 -19.22 -13.89
C SER A 248 -10.05 -18.51 -14.91
N SER A 249 -9.08 -19.25 -15.49
CA SER A 249 -8.17 -18.75 -16.53
C SER A 249 -8.86 -18.43 -17.87
N GLU A 250 -10.06 -18.94 -18.11
CA GLU A 250 -10.79 -18.77 -19.38
C GLU A 250 -11.92 -17.74 -19.26
N LYS A 251 -12.22 -17.26 -18.07
CA LYS A 251 -13.35 -16.35 -17.81
C LYS A 251 -13.23 -15.02 -18.55
N LYS A 252 -12.04 -14.43 -18.57
CA LYS A 252 -11.81 -13.14 -19.24
C LYS A 252 -11.94 -13.25 -20.76
N GLU A 253 -11.40 -14.29 -21.35
CA GLU A 253 -11.58 -14.56 -22.78
C GLU A 253 -13.05 -14.81 -23.12
N TYR A 254 -13.76 -15.54 -22.27
CA TYR A 254 -15.20 -15.75 -22.42
C TYR A 254 -15.99 -14.44 -22.39
N LEU A 255 -15.69 -13.53 -21.45
CA LEU A 255 -16.33 -12.20 -21.39
C LEU A 255 -16.00 -11.37 -22.63
N LYS A 256 -14.75 -11.38 -23.09
CA LYS A 256 -14.35 -10.69 -24.31
C LYS A 256 -15.18 -11.14 -25.49
N GLU A 257 -15.21 -12.45 -25.78
CA GLU A 257 -15.89 -13.00 -26.94
C GLU A 257 -17.42 -12.91 -26.89
N HIS A 258 -18.02 -13.15 -25.74
CA HIS A 258 -19.48 -13.32 -25.63
C HIS A 258 -20.21 -12.06 -25.13
N ILE A 259 -19.47 -11.08 -24.59
CA ILE A 259 -20.03 -9.81 -24.10
C ILE A 259 -19.47 -8.63 -24.88
N PHE A 260 -18.16 -8.37 -24.78
CA PHE A 260 -17.58 -7.15 -25.36
C PHE A 260 -17.58 -7.13 -26.90
N MET A 261 -17.42 -8.28 -27.53
CA MET A 261 -17.53 -8.42 -29.01
C MET A 261 -18.97 -8.49 -29.52
N VAL A 262 -19.97 -8.44 -28.65
CA VAL A 262 -21.39 -8.46 -29.01
C VAL A 262 -21.99 -7.10 -28.68
N PRO A 263 -22.27 -6.21 -29.68
CA PRO A 263 -22.60 -4.80 -29.42
C PRO A 263 -23.75 -4.59 -28.46
N GLU A 264 -24.83 -5.34 -28.57
CA GLU A 264 -26.00 -5.20 -27.69
C GLU A 264 -25.70 -5.56 -26.24
N LYS A 265 -24.86 -6.58 -26.04
CA LYS A 265 -24.45 -6.99 -24.69
C LYS A 265 -23.43 -6.03 -24.11
N CYS A 266 -22.47 -5.56 -24.91
CA CYS A 266 -21.51 -4.55 -24.51
C CYS A 266 -22.24 -3.26 -24.10
N ALA A 267 -23.22 -2.79 -24.88
CA ALA A 267 -24.03 -1.63 -24.56
C ALA A 267 -24.72 -1.75 -23.19
N ARG A 268 -25.30 -2.91 -22.88
CA ARG A 268 -25.96 -3.17 -21.58
C ARG A 268 -24.95 -3.11 -20.42
N ILE A 269 -23.75 -3.67 -20.57
CA ILE A 269 -22.70 -3.59 -19.55
C ILE A 269 -22.25 -2.14 -19.34
N ILE A 270 -22.06 -1.38 -20.43
CA ILE A 270 -21.67 0.03 -20.35
C ILE A 270 -22.79 0.86 -19.69
N GLU A 271 -24.05 0.63 -20.04
CA GLU A 271 -25.19 1.29 -19.42
C GLU A 271 -25.27 0.97 -17.92
N ALA A 272 -25.13 -0.29 -17.54
CA ALA A 272 -25.06 -0.73 -16.15
C ALA A 272 -23.90 -0.09 -15.41
N TYR A 273 -22.72 -0.02 -16.05
CA TYR A 273 -21.55 0.65 -15.51
C TYR A 273 -21.82 2.14 -15.29
N ASN A 274 -22.37 2.85 -16.24
CA ASN A 274 -22.61 4.29 -16.18
C ASN A 274 -23.74 4.69 -15.21
N SER A 275 -24.74 3.81 -15.02
CA SER A 275 -25.88 4.06 -14.14
C SER A 275 -25.65 3.71 -12.68
N SER A 276 -24.56 3.02 -12.35
CA SER A 276 -24.27 2.66 -10.95
C SER A 276 -23.62 3.81 -10.22
N ASP A 277 -24.22 4.23 -9.10
CA ASP A 277 -23.60 5.12 -8.13
C ASP A 277 -22.63 4.30 -7.26
N LEU A 278 -21.41 4.79 -7.12
CA LEU A 278 -20.50 4.28 -6.12
C LEU A 278 -20.66 5.12 -4.84
N PRO A 279 -20.88 4.48 -3.69
CA PRO A 279 -20.83 5.21 -2.45
C PRO A 279 -19.41 5.80 -2.28
N VAL A 280 -19.34 7.05 -1.82
CA VAL A 280 -18.06 7.66 -1.44
C VAL A 280 -17.40 6.73 -0.42
N TYR A 281 -16.19 6.30 -0.72
CA TYR A 281 -15.43 5.46 0.18
C TYR A 281 -14.98 6.29 1.38
N ASP A 282 -15.45 5.93 2.56
CA ASP A 282 -15.01 6.58 3.79
C ASP A 282 -13.68 5.98 4.25
N ILE A 283 -12.59 6.62 3.86
CA ILE A 283 -11.23 6.20 4.22
C ILE A 283 -11.03 6.16 5.75
N TYR A 284 -11.81 6.94 6.49
CA TYR A 284 -11.75 6.95 7.96
C TYR A 284 -12.41 5.74 8.60
N GLN A 285 -13.19 4.98 7.86
CA GLN A 285 -13.70 3.67 8.30
C GLN A 285 -12.75 2.53 7.96
N ASN A 286 -11.67 2.80 7.19
CA ASN A 286 -10.65 1.80 6.95
C ASN A 286 -9.87 1.54 8.25
N SER A 287 -10.03 0.36 8.80
CA SER A 287 -9.43 -0.02 10.09
C SER A 287 -7.90 0.06 10.05
N LYS A 288 -7.28 -0.32 8.93
CA LYS A 288 -5.82 -0.28 8.74
C LYS A 288 -5.29 1.15 8.73
N TYR A 289 -5.89 2.03 7.93
CA TYR A 289 -5.51 3.45 7.85
C TYR A 289 -5.71 4.15 9.19
N ASN A 290 -6.89 4.00 9.80
CA ASN A 290 -7.21 4.58 11.09
C ASN A 290 -6.35 4.03 12.22
N SER A 291 -6.05 2.74 12.21
CA SER A 291 -5.29 2.14 13.28
C SER A 291 -3.85 2.65 13.31
N ILE A 292 -3.20 2.83 12.17
CA ILE A 292 -1.86 3.43 12.12
C ILE A 292 -1.92 4.87 12.63
N ARG A 293 -2.93 5.66 12.20
CA ARG A 293 -3.08 7.06 12.64
C ARG A 293 -3.51 7.21 14.10
N ILE A 294 -4.39 6.35 14.59
CA ILE A 294 -4.78 6.31 16.01
C ILE A 294 -3.57 5.98 16.86
N PHE A 295 -2.75 5.01 16.41
CA PHE A 295 -1.52 4.66 17.09
C PHE A 295 -0.58 5.86 17.20
N GLU A 296 -0.36 6.60 16.12
CA GLU A 296 0.46 7.82 16.15
C GLU A 296 -0.10 8.88 17.10
N LYS A 297 -1.41 9.14 17.04
CA LYS A 297 -2.06 10.17 17.86
C LYS A 297 -2.11 9.82 19.36
N ILE A 298 -2.29 8.55 19.68
CA ILE A 298 -2.47 8.10 21.07
C ILE A 298 -1.15 7.71 21.70
N MET A 299 -0.29 7.02 20.97
CA MET A 299 0.93 6.47 21.57
C MET A 299 2.07 7.47 21.61
N LEU A 300 2.26 8.32 20.61
CA LEU A 300 3.35 9.29 20.60
C LEU A 300 3.18 10.38 21.67
N PRO A 301 1.98 10.95 21.92
CA PRO A 301 1.81 11.94 23.00
C PRO A 301 1.69 11.33 24.40
N SER A 302 1.16 10.11 24.53
CA SER A 302 0.97 9.47 25.84
C SER A 302 2.22 8.83 26.41
N VAL A 303 3.21 8.59 25.56
CA VAL A 303 4.55 8.19 25.99
C VAL A 303 5.33 9.43 26.46
N ASN A 304 4.79 10.11 27.49
CA ASN A 304 5.54 11.09 28.25
C ASN A 304 6.62 10.34 29.05
N PHE A 305 7.70 9.97 28.39
CA PHE A 305 8.95 9.52 29.05
C PHE A 305 9.65 10.70 29.72
N ALA A 306 8.88 11.48 30.47
CA ALA A 306 9.43 12.44 31.40
C ALA A 306 10.06 11.69 32.59
N ASN A 307 10.96 10.77 32.31
CA ASN A 307 11.88 10.29 33.33
C ASN A 307 12.91 11.38 33.56
N LYS A 308 12.72 12.09 34.66
CA LYS A 308 13.63 13.14 35.17
C LYS A 308 15.04 12.64 35.51
N ASP A 309 15.35 11.37 35.28
CA ASP A 309 16.67 10.78 35.52
C ASP A 309 17.47 10.58 34.20
N ILE A 310 17.58 11.63 33.41
CA ILE A 310 18.28 11.69 32.11
C ILE A 310 19.81 11.48 32.21
N GLN A 311 20.37 11.16 33.36
CA GLN A 311 21.82 11.02 33.53
C GLN A 311 22.39 9.60 33.53
N LYS A 312 21.59 8.56 33.44
CA LYS A 312 22.09 7.19 33.23
C LYS A 312 21.95 6.79 31.76
N LYS A 313 23.08 6.53 31.09
CA LYS A 313 23.11 5.89 29.79
C LYS A 313 22.28 4.60 29.82
N VAL A 314 21.16 4.56 29.11
CA VAL A 314 20.35 3.34 28.97
C VAL A 314 21.11 2.40 28.05
N SER A 315 21.28 1.13 28.43
CA SER A 315 21.88 0.14 27.53
C SER A 315 20.95 -0.17 26.37
N SER A 316 21.53 -0.53 25.21
CA SER A 316 20.78 -0.91 24.01
C SER A 316 19.79 -2.05 24.27
N MET A 317 20.20 -3.06 25.06
CA MET A 317 19.35 -4.19 25.47
C MET A 317 18.16 -3.73 26.32
N LYS A 318 18.39 -2.85 27.29
CA LYS A 318 17.31 -2.30 28.12
C LYS A 318 16.32 -1.49 27.30
N ALA A 319 16.83 -0.62 26.42
CA ALA A 319 16.01 0.16 25.53
C ALA A 319 15.16 -0.72 24.60
N SER A 320 15.76 -1.76 24.03
CA SER A 320 15.07 -2.73 23.18
C SER A 320 13.91 -3.41 23.89
N LYS A 321 14.12 -3.85 25.13
CA LYS A 321 13.08 -4.46 25.96
C LYS A 321 11.95 -3.49 26.28
N ASP A 322 12.28 -2.27 26.70
CA ASP A 322 11.28 -1.26 27.04
C ASP A 322 10.38 -0.93 25.83
N ILE A 323 10.99 -0.79 24.66
CA ILE A 323 10.26 -0.57 23.39
C ILE A 323 9.34 -1.75 23.05
N LEU A 324 9.86 -2.98 23.16
CA LEU A 324 9.08 -4.18 22.88
C LEU A 324 7.94 -4.40 23.90
N GLU A 325 8.12 -4.02 25.16
CA GLU A 325 7.04 -4.06 26.16
C GLU A 325 5.94 -3.05 25.84
N ILE A 326 6.28 -1.84 25.36
CA ILE A 326 5.31 -0.86 24.89
C ILE A 326 4.51 -1.43 23.70
N PHE A 327 5.22 -1.97 22.72
CA PHE A 327 4.60 -2.57 21.56
C PHE A 327 3.70 -3.74 21.94
N LYS A 328 4.18 -4.65 22.80
CA LYS A 328 3.42 -5.78 23.31
C LYS A 328 2.14 -5.35 24.00
N HIS A 329 2.23 -4.39 24.93
CA HIS A 329 1.07 -3.87 25.65
C HIS A 329 0.01 -3.32 24.70
N TRP A 330 0.44 -2.62 23.64
CA TRP A 330 -0.47 -2.09 22.65
C TRP A 330 -1.13 -3.19 21.82
N ILE A 331 -0.36 -4.18 21.35
CA ILE A 331 -0.90 -5.31 20.59
C ILE A 331 -1.89 -6.12 21.45
N GLU A 332 -1.53 -6.44 22.69
CA GLU A 332 -2.29 -7.38 23.51
C GLU A 332 -3.53 -6.76 24.18
N TYR A 333 -3.51 -5.46 24.47
CA TYR A 333 -4.54 -4.83 25.31
C TYR A 333 -5.25 -3.62 24.68
N ASN A 334 -4.70 -3.01 23.64
CA ASN A 334 -5.25 -1.79 23.06
C ASN A 334 -5.72 -1.96 21.61
N GLY A 335 -6.01 -3.20 21.19
CA GLY A 335 -6.59 -3.49 19.87
C GLY A 335 -5.61 -3.45 18.72
N GLY A 336 -4.32 -3.32 18.97
CA GLY A 336 -3.29 -3.33 17.93
C GLY A 336 -3.20 -4.66 17.16
N ASN A 337 -3.65 -5.75 17.78
CA ASN A 337 -3.79 -7.05 17.11
C ASN A 337 -4.74 -6.98 15.90
N ASN A 338 -5.79 -6.17 15.95
CA ASN A 338 -6.75 -6.04 14.84
C ASN A 338 -6.06 -5.54 13.58
N ILE A 339 -5.12 -4.61 13.70
CA ILE A 339 -4.34 -4.11 12.55
C ILE A 339 -3.60 -5.26 11.87
N LEU A 340 -2.95 -6.12 12.66
CA LEU A 340 -2.21 -7.25 12.11
C LEU A 340 -3.16 -8.28 11.49
N LEU A 341 -4.29 -8.57 12.11
CA LEU A 341 -5.25 -9.57 11.65
C LEU A 341 -5.99 -9.12 10.38
N GLU A 342 -6.33 -7.84 10.28
CA GLU A 342 -7.00 -7.23 9.13
C GLU A 342 -6.04 -6.93 7.96
N THR A 343 -4.73 -6.89 8.23
CA THR A 343 -3.73 -6.70 7.18
C THR A 343 -3.57 -7.95 6.32
N ASP A 344 -3.39 -7.78 5.01
CA ASP A 344 -3.04 -8.88 4.10
C ASP A 344 -1.82 -9.66 4.58
N THR A 345 -1.89 -10.99 4.44
CA THR A 345 -0.85 -11.90 4.95
C THR A 345 0.55 -11.63 4.40
N ARG A 346 0.67 -11.10 3.18
CA ARG A 346 1.97 -10.76 2.57
C ARG A 346 2.60 -9.52 3.19
N SER A 347 1.79 -8.53 3.54
CA SER A 347 2.23 -7.25 4.11
C SER A 347 2.26 -7.25 5.64
N ARG A 348 1.72 -8.28 6.28
CA ARG A 348 1.50 -8.34 7.73
C ARG A 348 2.78 -8.23 8.55
N GLU A 349 3.85 -8.92 8.14
CA GLU A 349 5.15 -8.86 8.82
C GLU A 349 5.73 -7.45 8.74
N LYS A 350 5.66 -6.83 7.58
CA LYS A 350 6.13 -5.47 7.36
C LYS A 350 5.33 -4.41 8.14
N VAL A 351 4.01 -4.59 8.23
CA VAL A 351 3.16 -3.75 9.10
C VAL A 351 3.52 -3.94 10.57
N CYS A 352 3.78 -5.17 11.00
CA CYS A 352 4.25 -5.46 12.35
C CYS A 352 5.57 -4.73 12.66
N GLN A 353 6.55 -4.81 11.77
CA GLN A 353 7.84 -4.10 11.89
C GLN A 353 7.65 -2.58 12.00
N ARG A 354 6.76 -1.99 11.20
CA ARG A 354 6.44 -0.56 11.28
C ARG A 354 5.83 -0.16 12.61
N LEU A 355 4.95 -0.99 13.14
CA LEU A 355 4.34 -0.73 14.45
C LEU A 355 5.38 -0.78 15.57
N VAL A 356 6.37 -1.69 15.49
CA VAL A 356 7.53 -1.70 16.40
C VAL A 356 8.33 -0.40 16.27
N HIS A 357 8.61 0.04 15.05
CA HIS A 357 9.33 1.29 14.80
C HIS A 357 8.60 2.50 15.39
N LEU A 358 7.30 2.59 15.20
CA LEU A 358 6.48 3.66 15.77
C LEU A 358 6.55 3.67 17.30
N SER A 359 6.47 2.48 17.92
CA SER A 359 6.62 2.32 19.37
C SER A 359 7.99 2.78 19.88
N ALA A 360 9.01 2.66 19.03
CA ALA A 360 10.38 3.02 19.38
C ALA A 360 10.66 4.52 19.33
N LYS A 361 10.01 5.26 18.42
CA LYS A 361 10.38 6.63 18.04
C LYS A 361 10.60 7.57 19.21
N SER A 362 9.59 7.78 20.04
CA SER A 362 9.71 8.70 21.19
C SER A 362 10.73 8.24 22.24
N TYR A 363 10.85 6.92 22.45
CA TYR A 363 11.83 6.37 23.38
C TYR A 363 13.26 6.65 22.92
N ILE A 364 13.51 6.48 21.62
CA ILE A 364 14.81 6.68 20.98
C ILE A 364 15.22 8.13 21.03
N GLU A 365 14.32 9.06 20.68
CA GLU A 365 14.58 10.50 20.70
C GLU A 365 14.93 11.00 22.10
N VAL A 366 14.16 10.61 23.12
CA VAL A 366 14.40 11.02 24.51
C VAL A 366 15.72 10.47 25.04
N ASN A 367 16.06 9.24 24.72
CA ASN A 367 17.28 8.58 25.22
C ASN A 367 18.50 8.78 24.31
N LYS A 368 18.36 9.50 23.18
CA LYS A 368 19.42 9.76 22.18
C LYS A 368 20.12 8.47 21.72
N LEU A 369 19.31 7.48 21.35
CA LEU A 369 19.78 6.21 20.85
C LEU A 369 19.78 6.22 19.31
N ASP A 370 20.68 5.47 18.70
CA ASP A 370 20.63 5.19 17.27
C ASP A 370 19.71 4.01 17.02
N PHE A 371 18.82 4.14 16.05
CA PHE A 371 17.88 3.11 15.61
C PHE A 371 17.97 2.93 14.11
N SER A 372 18.25 1.73 13.68
CA SER A 372 18.30 1.38 12.26
C SER A 372 17.28 0.28 11.95
N CYS A 373 16.50 0.47 10.89
CA CYS A 373 15.63 -0.55 10.31
C CYS A 373 16.30 -1.10 9.06
N GLU A 374 16.17 -2.42 8.84
CA GLU A 374 16.71 -3.10 7.65
C GLU A 374 18.21 -2.81 7.38
N ALA A 375 19.00 -2.72 8.45
CA ALA A 375 20.44 -2.49 8.32
C ALA A 375 21.09 -3.65 7.56
N ASN A 376 21.50 -3.40 6.30
CA ASN A 376 22.09 -4.41 5.43
C ASN A 376 23.63 -4.32 5.44
N GLU A 377 24.27 -5.21 6.19
CA GLU A 377 25.74 -5.30 6.25
C GLU A 377 26.29 -6.48 5.41
N GLY A 378 25.62 -6.84 4.30
CA GLY A 378 26.14 -7.80 3.32
C GLY A 378 25.67 -9.25 3.49
N ARG A 379 24.87 -9.58 4.52
CA ARG A 379 24.29 -10.92 4.76
C ARG A 379 22.76 -10.93 4.82
N GLY A 380 22.11 -9.84 4.40
CA GLY A 380 20.68 -9.58 4.52
C GLY A 380 20.38 -8.54 5.60
N PRO A 381 19.22 -7.85 5.52
CA PRO A 381 18.85 -6.85 6.51
C PRO A 381 18.35 -7.49 7.80
N VAL A 382 18.83 -6.98 8.95
CA VAL A 382 18.21 -7.22 10.25
C VAL A 382 16.99 -6.32 10.37
N ASP A 383 15.90 -6.82 10.97
CA ASP A 383 14.69 -6.01 11.10
C ASP A 383 14.93 -4.71 11.88
N PHE A 384 15.62 -4.80 13.02
CA PHE A 384 15.97 -3.63 13.84
C PHE A 384 17.32 -3.77 14.52
N LYS A 385 18.01 -2.63 14.63
CA LYS A 385 19.20 -2.47 15.46
C LYS A 385 19.05 -1.23 16.32
N ILE A 386 19.25 -1.37 17.63
CA ILE A 386 19.30 -0.27 18.58
C ILE A 386 20.73 -0.15 19.10
N SER A 387 21.30 1.06 19.06
CA SER A 387 22.66 1.26 19.53
C SER A 387 22.83 2.51 20.39
N ASN A 388 23.77 2.43 21.32
CA ASN A 388 24.25 3.52 22.15
C ASN A 388 25.78 3.51 22.10
N GLY A 389 26.37 4.02 21.03
CA GLY A 389 27.77 3.88 20.71
C GLY A 389 28.10 2.44 20.34
N ASP A 390 29.05 1.81 21.06
CA ASP A 390 29.47 0.42 20.80
C ASP A 390 28.51 -0.63 21.38
N ASP A 391 27.57 -0.23 22.27
CA ASP A 391 26.55 -1.11 22.83
C ASP A 391 25.37 -1.23 21.85
N LYS A 392 25.22 -2.41 21.24
CA LYS A 392 24.26 -2.69 20.19
C LYS A 392 23.38 -3.87 20.56
N THR A 393 22.10 -3.81 20.16
CA THR A 393 21.17 -4.94 20.25
C THR A 393 20.49 -5.11 18.87
N VAL A 394 20.50 -6.34 18.38
CA VAL A 394 19.79 -6.73 17.15
C VAL A 394 18.47 -7.40 17.49
N ILE A 395 17.43 -7.11 16.71
CA ILE A 395 16.08 -7.59 16.92
C ILE A 395 15.56 -8.15 15.59
N GLU A 396 15.09 -9.39 15.62
CA GLU A 396 14.41 -10.04 14.49
C GLU A 396 12.96 -10.30 14.87
N VAL A 397 12.01 -9.95 14.01
CA VAL A 397 10.56 -10.09 14.24
C VAL A 397 9.97 -11.07 13.26
N LYS A 398 9.32 -12.10 13.74
CA LYS A 398 8.59 -13.07 12.90
C LYS A 398 7.18 -13.31 13.42
N LEU A 399 6.25 -13.34 12.47
CA LEU A 399 4.88 -13.75 12.76
C LEU A 399 4.74 -15.27 12.81
N SER A 400 3.80 -15.78 13.59
CA SER A 400 3.50 -17.21 13.63
C SER A 400 2.99 -17.77 12.29
N SER A 401 2.62 -16.93 11.32
CA SER A 401 2.29 -17.33 9.94
C SER A 401 3.52 -17.56 9.06
N ASN A 402 4.68 -16.98 9.37
CA ASN A 402 5.89 -17.11 8.58
C ASN A 402 6.41 -18.56 8.64
N GLN A 403 6.69 -19.16 7.49
CA GLN A 403 7.19 -20.55 7.42
C GLN A 403 8.64 -20.69 7.90
N GLN A 404 9.40 -19.60 7.88
CA GLN A 404 10.81 -19.58 8.28
C GLN A 404 11.02 -19.15 9.75
N TYR A 405 9.96 -19.17 10.57
CA TYR A 405 10.04 -18.69 11.96
C TYR A 405 11.11 -19.42 12.81
N LEU A 406 11.33 -20.72 12.62
CA LEU A 406 12.41 -21.45 13.29
C LEU A 406 13.78 -21.07 12.76
N HIS A 407 13.93 -20.93 11.43
CA HIS A 407 15.16 -20.48 10.82
C HIS A 407 15.54 -19.06 11.28
N GLY A 408 14.56 -18.19 11.51
CA GLY A 408 14.76 -16.87 12.09
C GLY A 408 15.44 -16.93 13.45
N LEU A 409 14.99 -17.82 14.35
CA LEU A 409 15.57 -17.99 15.68
C LEU A 409 16.92 -18.72 15.65
N GLN A 410 17.03 -19.76 14.84
CA GLN A 410 18.22 -20.64 14.87
C GLN A 410 19.42 -20.10 14.09
N VAL A 411 19.14 -19.32 13.03
CA VAL A 411 20.17 -18.92 12.06
C VAL A 411 20.21 -17.41 11.84
N GLN A 412 19.09 -16.78 11.43
CA GLN A 412 19.13 -15.40 10.98
C GLN A 412 19.61 -14.43 12.06
N ILE A 413 19.02 -14.49 13.25
CA ILE A 413 19.40 -13.60 14.36
C ILE A 413 20.87 -13.79 14.79
N GLU A 414 21.40 -15.01 14.71
CA GLU A 414 22.80 -15.31 15.04
C GLU A 414 23.76 -14.72 14.00
N GLU A 415 23.43 -14.85 12.71
CA GLU A 415 24.19 -14.25 11.62
C GLU A 415 24.23 -12.72 11.74
N TYR A 416 23.09 -12.09 12.10
CA TYR A 416 23.00 -10.64 12.28
C TYR A 416 23.80 -10.17 13.50
N ALA A 417 23.68 -10.86 14.63
CA ALA A 417 24.46 -10.55 15.83
C ALA A 417 25.97 -10.66 15.58
N SER A 418 26.37 -11.68 14.84
CA SER A 418 27.77 -11.87 14.43
C SER A 418 28.27 -10.75 13.51
N ALA A 419 27.45 -10.31 12.53
CA ALA A 419 27.79 -9.21 11.63
C ALA A 419 27.95 -7.88 12.40
N GLU A 420 27.09 -7.61 13.34
CA GLU A 420 27.13 -6.41 14.20
C GLU A 420 28.13 -6.51 15.37
N ARG A 421 28.76 -7.66 15.55
CA ARG A 421 29.72 -7.94 16.64
C ARG A 421 29.11 -7.66 18.01
N THR A 422 27.92 -8.22 18.25
CA THR A 422 27.18 -8.09 19.50
C THR A 422 26.67 -9.44 19.98
N ASP A 423 26.60 -9.63 21.31
CA ASP A 423 25.95 -10.76 21.96
C ASP A 423 24.48 -10.42 22.34
N ASN A 424 24.09 -9.13 22.24
CA ASN A 424 22.75 -8.68 22.55
C ASN A 424 21.80 -8.92 21.37
N LYS A 425 20.90 -9.86 21.52
CA LYS A 425 19.98 -10.28 20.47
C LYS A 425 18.63 -10.67 21.05
N ILE A 426 17.56 -10.21 20.42
CA ILE A 426 16.16 -10.48 20.80
C ILE A 426 15.43 -11.03 19.59
N TYR A 427 14.80 -12.18 19.75
CA TYR A 427 13.93 -12.75 18.75
C TYR A 427 12.47 -12.55 19.17
N VAL A 428 11.73 -11.77 18.40
CA VAL A 428 10.33 -11.43 18.66
C VAL A 428 9.42 -12.37 17.86
N PHE A 429 8.64 -13.18 18.56
CA PHE A 429 7.65 -14.04 17.95
C PHE A 429 6.25 -13.50 18.23
N VAL A 430 5.54 -13.09 17.17
CA VAL A 430 4.17 -12.57 17.27
C VAL A 430 3.19 -13.66 16.87
N ASP A 431 2.43 -14.16 17.85
CA ASP A 431 1.42 -15.19 17.61
C ASP A 431 0.10 -14.59 17.14
N ILE A 432 -0.29 -14.93 15.92
CA ILE A 432 -1.55 -14.53 15.27
C ILE A 432 -2.54 -15.69 15.16
N GLY A 433 -2.47 -16.67 16.10
CA GLY A 433 -3.39 -17.81 16.15
C GLY A 433 -2.80 -19.11 15.62
N ASN A 434 -1.51 -19.37 15.84
CA ASN A 434 -0.84 -20.61 15.47
C ASN A 434 -0.27 -21.35 16.70
N PRO A 435 -1.13 -21.93 17.58
CA PRO A 435 -0.69 -22.48 18.86
C PRO A 435 0.32 -23.65 18.73
N GLY A 436 0.29 -24.38 17.60
CA GLY A 436 1.29 -25.41 17.31
C GLY A 436 2.70 -24.82 17.14
N ARG A 437 2.80 -23.72 16.40
CA ARG A 437 4.08 -23.03 16.18
C ARG A 437 4.56 -22.31 17.43
N LEU A 438 3.65 -21.76 18.23
CA LEU A 438 3.99 -21.16 19.52
C LEU A 438 4.66 -22.19 20.45
N LYS A 439 4.10 -23.38 20.57
CA LYS A 439 4.70 -24.47 21.36
C LYS A 439 6.06 -24.90 20.79
N THR A 440 6.17 -25.00 19.47
CA THR A 440 7.40 -25.42 18.82
C THR A 440 8.52 -24.43 19.05
N ILE A 441 8.26 -23.11 18.92
CA ILE A 441 9.31 -22.08 19.13
C ILE A 441 9.77 -22.02 20.58
N GLN A 442 8.82 -22.18 21.53
CA GLN A 442 9.15 -22.25 22.98
C GLN A 442 9.99 -23.46 23.31
N GLN A 443 9.65 -24.63 22.76
CA GLN A 443 10.43 -25.86 22.95
C GLN A 443 11.82 -25.76 22.37
N GLU A 444 11.94 -25.28 21.11
CA GLU A 444 13.25 -25.13 20.46
C GLU A 444 14.15 -24.17 21.24
N HIS A 445 13.61 -23.02 21.69
CA HIS A 445 14.38 -22.09 22.50
C HIS A 445 14.85 -22.73 23.82
N ALA A 446 13.98 -23.50 24.49
CA ALA A 446 14.35 -24.24 25.71
C ALA A 446 15.42 -25.29 25.43
N ASP A 447 15.34 -25.99 24.31
CA ASP A 447 16.33 -26.99 23.89
C ASP A 447 17.68 -26.34 23.57
N MET A 448 17.72 -25.18 22.91
CA MET A 448 18.95 -24.39 22.67
C MET A 448 19.61 -23.97 24.00
N LEU A 449 18.83 -23.50 24.97
CA LEU A 449 19.33 -23.17 26.30
C LEU A 449 19.89 -24.40 27.02
N SER A 450 19.24 -25.57 26.89
CA SER A 450 19.70 -26.82 27.52
C SER A 450 21.01 -27.33 26.93
N ARG A 451 21.27 -27.04 25.65
CA ARG A 451 22.55 -27.34 24.95
C ARG A 451 23.67 -26.35 25.25
N GLN A 452 23.41 -25.39 26.15
CA GLN A 452 24.32 -24.28 26.48
C GLN A 452 24.68 -23.39 25.25
N GLU A 453 23.85 -23.42 24.24
CA GLU A 453 23.88 -22.41 23.19
C GLU A 453 23.44 -21.08 23.80
N ASN A 454 24.03 -19.98 23.40
CA ASN A 454 23.60 -18.64 23.83
C ASN A 454 22.58 -18.07 22.85
N PRO A 455 21.31 -18.57 22.81
CA PRO A 455 20.32 -18.12 21.83
C PRO A 455 19.90 -16.69 22.11
N ALA A 456 19.27 -16.06 21.11
CA ALA A 456 18.60 -14.78 21.28
C ALA A 456 17.52 -14.89 22.38
N GLU A 457 17.31 -13.81 23.13
CA GLU A 457 16.20 -13.76 24.08
C GLU A 457 14.89 -13.86 23.31
N LEU A 458 14.04 -14.83 23.69
CA LEU A 458 12.75 -15.04 23.04
C LEU A 458 11.70 -14.10 23.65
N PHE A 459 11.15 -13.19 22.85
CA PHE A 459 10.10 -12.27 23.23
C PHE A 459 8.79 -12.63 22.51
N ILE A 460 7.75 -13.01 23.27
CA ILE A 460 6.49 -13.48 22.70
C ILE A 460 5.40 -12.43 22.88
N ILE A 461 4.66 -12.17 21.80
CA ILE A 461 3.53 -11.24 21.74
C ILE A 461 2.29 -12.00 21.28
N ASP A 462 1.19 -11.92 22.05
CA ASP A 462 -0.09 -12.54 21.74
C ASP A 462 -0.97 -11.56 20.94
N ALA A 463 -1.00 -11.74 19.62
CA ALA A 463 -1.82 -10.97 18.70
C ALA A 463 -3.08 -11.73 18.24
N VAL A 464 -3.49 -12.78 18.98
CA VAL A 464 -4.69 -13.55 18.67
C VAL A 464 -5.94 -12.71 18.88
N GLU A 465 -6.95 -12.92 18.02
CA GLU A 465 -8.25 -12.28 18.19
C GLU A 465 -8.85 -12.63 19.56
N LYS A 466 -9.17 -11.60 20.35
CA LYS A 466 -9.77 -11.76 21.68
C LYS A 466 -11.28 -11.57 21.61
N GLN A 467 -12.02 -12.52 22.17
CA GLN A 467 -13.48 -12.37 22.26
C GLN A 467 -13.84 -11.18 23.14
N SER A 468 -14.82 -10.38 22.69
CA SER A 468 -15.33 -9.25 23.47
C SER A 468 -15.86 -9.73 24.82
N ALA A 469 -15.57 -8.98 25.89
CA ALA A 469 -16.07 -9.27 27.25
C ALA A 469 -17.62 -9.36 27.33
N SER A 470 -18.33 -8.76 26.37
CA SER A 470 -19.78 -8.85 26.24
C SER A 470 -20.30 -10.23 25.83
N VAL A 471 -19.43 -11.13 25.37
CA VAL A 471 -19.78 -12.52 24.96
C VAL A 471 -19.59 -13.53 26.08
N TYR A 472 -18.91 -13.18 27.17
CA TYR A 472 -18.83 -14.01 28.36
C TYR A 472 -20.15 -13.92 29.12
N LYS A 473 -20.94 -15.03 29.07
CA LYS A 473 -22.11 -15.25 29.92
C LYS A 473 -21.70 -15.91 31.24
#